data_6f15ab526ab7dd6a9d5cd872b85c4cf5
#
_entry.id   6f15ab526ab7dd6a9d5cd872b85c4cf5
#
_cell.length_a   1.000
_cell.length_b   1.000
_cell.length_c   1.000
_cell.angle_alpha   90.00
_cell.angle_beta   90.00
_cell.angle_gamma   90.00
#
_symmetry.space_group_name_H-M   'P 1'
#
loop_
_entity.id
_entity.type
_entity.pdbx_description
1 polymer ?
#
loop_
_entity_poly.entity_id
_entity_poly.type
_entity_poly.pdbx_seq_one_letter_code
_entity_poly.pdbx_strand_id
1 'polypeptide(L)'
;MRHRACNACGGTEIDYDPSRGDAVCIQCGTVLEENTIVNEVTFAQDAGGTSSVVGQFVSATPDVSVGAGIDFARDSREAAFVNGQRHIQQLANVLRLAEHHQEAAQRLFMLAVQHNFIQGRKTHNVIAACLYTVCRREKTPHLLIDFSDVLQSNVYVLGSTFLKFTRLLSLVLPIIDPSLYIHRFASRLELGDKTHLVSMSALRLVQRMKRDWIQTGRRPSGICGAALLIAARVHGFRRTQREVVRIVRICDVTLRKRLAEFTQTPLGALTARQLESLNLEAFAPADPPSSTAN
;
A
#
# COMPACT_ATOMS: atom_id res chain seq x y z
N MET A 1 28.84 15.97 29.20
CA MET A 1 29.78 16.07 30.37
C MET A 1 30.73 17.18 30.04
N ARG A 2 30.83 18.21 30.90
CA ARG A 2 31.81 19.29 30.65
C ARG A 2 33.20 18.81 30.86
N HIS A 3 34.07 18.93 29.86
CA HIS A 3 35.47 18.61 29.98
C HIS A 3 36.16 19.51 31.02
N ARG A 4 36.86 18.95 31.97
CA ARG A 4 37.58 19.70 33.01
C ARG A 4 38.96 20.15 32.59
N ALA A 5 39.55 19.52 31.56
CA ALA A 5 40.85 19.84 31.00
C ALA A 5 40.94 19.44 29.53
N CYS A 6 41.74 20.14 28.75
CA CYS A 6 41.98 19.87 27.35
C CYS A 6 42.82 18.59 27.19
N ASN A 7 42.41 17.70 26.32
CA ASN A 7 43.11 16.44 26.06
C ASN A 7 44.45 16.63 25.31
N ALA A 8 44.66 17.78 24.65
CA ALA A 8 45.87 18.05 23.86
C ALA A 8 46.94 18.80 24.66
N CYS A 9 46.58 19.80 25.43
CA CYS A 9 47.52 20.66 26.17
C CYS A 9 47.40 20.59 27.71
N GLY A 10 46.32 19.95 28.23
CA GLY A 10 46.06 19.89 29.67
C GLY A 10 45.48 21.21 30.25
N GLY A 11 45.25 22.22 29.44
CA GLY A 11 44.71 23.51 29.88
C GLY A 11 43.26 23.38 30.40
N THR A 12 42.95 24.16 31.42
CA THR A 12 41.62 24.13 32.07
C THR A 12 40.68 25.20 31.58
N GLU A 13 41.17 26.14 30.76
CA GLU A 13 40.37 27.25 30.21
C GLU A 13 39.70 26.78 28.89
N ILE A 14 38.42 26.51 28.97
CA ILE A 14 37.59 26.04 27.86
C ILE A 14 36.51 27.04 27.62
N ASP A 15 36.42 27.55 26.39
CA ASP A 15 35.34 28.41 25.92
C ASP A 15 34.19 27.56 25.36
N TYR A 16 32.98 27.81 25.86
CA TYR A 16 31.77 27.11 25.43
C TYR A 16 30.88 28.07 24.64
N ASP A 17 30.73 27.84 23.36
CA ASP A 17 29.77 28.59 22.56
C ASP A 17 28.40 27.88 22.60
N PRO A 18 27.42 28.40 23.37
CA PRO A 18 26.10 27.77 23.48
C PRO A 18 25.28 27.87 22.19
N SER A 19 25.64 28.78 21.26
CA SER A 19 24.92 28.95 20.00
C SER A 19 25.27 27.88 18.96
N ARG A 20 26.50 27.41 18.99
CA ARG A 20 26.98 26.34 18.09
C ARG A 20 27.09 25.00 18.81
N GLY A 21 27.09 24.97 20.12
CA GLY A 21 27.30 23.77 20.91
C GLY A 21 28.75 23.28 20.87
N ASP A 22 29.68 24.18 20.62
CA ASP A 22 31.11 23.87 20.50
C ASP A 22 31.84 24.15 21.79
N ALA A 23 32.84 23.36 22.14
CA ALA A 23 33.74 23.57 23.23
C ALA A 23 35.18 23.66 22.72
N VAL A 24 35.86 24.80 22.88
CA VAL A 24 37.19 25.06 22.35
C VAL A 24 38.15 25.40 23.47
N CYS A 25 39.34 24.83 23.49
CA CYS A 25 40.38 25.18 24.41
C CYS A 25 41.00 26.54 24.02
N ILE A 26 41.01 27.52 24.92
CA ILE A 26 41.57 28.89 24.70
C ILE A 26 43.08 28.84 24.50
N GLN A 27 43.80 27.92 25.18
CA GLN A 27 45.24 27.89 25.14
C GLN A 27 45.81 27.27 23.84
N CYS A 28 45.21 26.21 23.31
CA CYS A 28 45.76 25.53 22.15
C CYS A 28 44.83 25.51 20.92
N GLY A 29 43.62 26.03 21.04
CA GLY A 29 42.62 26.09 19.94
C GLY A 29 42.01 24.71 19.56
N THR A 30 42.27 23.68 20.37
CA THR A 30 41.73 22.35 20.08
C THR A 30 40.21 22.35 20.35
N VAL A 31 39.42 21.91 19.37
CA VAL A 31 37.98 21.71 19.55
C VAL A 31 37.77 20.39 20.30
N LEU A 32 37.12 20.46 21.46
CA LEU A 32 36.87 19.33 22.35
C LEU A 32 35.52 18.67 22.08
N GLU A 33 34.53 19.47 21.80
CA GLU A 33 33.19 19.03 21.45
C GLU A 33 32.67 19.89 20.30
N GLU A 34 32.01 19.26 19.32
CA GLU A 34 31.34 19.92 18.20
C GLU A 34 29.84 19.57 18.23
N ASN A 35 28.99 20.55 18.02
CA ASN A 35 27.53 20.35 17.87
C ASN A 35 26.89 19.54 19.01
N THR A 36 27.16 19.89 20.26
CA THR A 36 26.65 19.15 21.43
C THR A 36 25.13 19.24 21.50
N ILE A 37 24.45 18.08 21.53
CA ILE A 37 22.99 18.02 21.68
C ILE A 37 22.64 18.16 23.16
N VAL A 38 21.90 19.22 23.51
CA VAL A 38 21.40 19.47 24.87
C VAL A 38 19.89 19.29 24.92
N ASN A 39 19.36 18.78 26.02
CA ASN A 39 17.94 18.58 26.21
C ASN A 39 17.18 19.87 26.66
N GLU A 40 17.92 20.89 27.07
CA GLU A 40 17.36 22.13 27.58
C GLU A 40 17.33 23.19 26.49
N VAL A 41 16.20 23.90 26.37
CA VAL A 41 16.04 25.02 25.45
C VAL A 41 16.58 26.26 26.11
N THR A 42 17.66 26.82 25.56
CA THR A 42 18.23 28.11 26.04
C THR A 42 17.77 29.25 25.14
N PHE A 43 17.49 30.38 25.75
CA PHE A 43 17.08 31.61 25.06
C PHE A 43 18.16 32.67 25.19
N ALA A 44 18.55 33.30 24.10
CA ALA A 44 19.37 34.50 24.10
C ALA A 44 18.48 35.74 23.94
N GLN A 45 18.73 36.78 24.70
CA GLN A 45 18.07 38.06 24.56
C GLN A 45 18.95 38.97 23.71
N ASP A 46 18.44 39.45 22.59
CA ASP A 46 19.12 40.47 21.80
C ASP A 46 19.06 41.84 22.45
N ALA A 47 19.94 42.72 22.06
CA ALA A 47 20.00 44.09 22.60
C ALA A 47 18.69 44.88 22.44
N GLY A 48 17.75 44.41 21.62
CA GLY A 48 16.40 44.97 21.46
C GLY A 48 15.33 44.34 22.36
N GLY A 49 15.68 43.44 23.29
CA GLY A 49 14.74 42.81 24.23
C GLY A 49 13.97 41.61 23.65
N THR A 50 14.25 41.19 22.40
CA THR A 50 13.60 40.06 21.78
C THR A 50 14.33 38.77 22.17
N SER A 51 13.62 37.79 22.72
CA SER A 51 14.19 36.48 23.05
C SER A 51 14.17 35.56 21.83
N SER A 52 15.35 35.09 21.41
CA SER A 52 15.50 34.06 20.36
C SER A 52 15.99 32.76 20.97
N VAL A 53 15.54 31.64 20.41
CA VAL A 53 16.02 30.32 20.83
C VAL A 53 17.45 30.13 20.34
N VAL A 54 18.35 29.72 21.25
CA VAL A 54 19.74 29.42 20.93
C VAL A 54 19.86 28.01 20.50
N GLY A 55 20.45 27.79 19.31
CA GLY A 55 20.64 26.45 18.76
C GLY A 55 19.49 25.99 17.84
N GLN A 56 19.64 24.82 17.31
CA GLN A 56 18.72 24.23 16.36
C GLN A 56 18.07 22.98 16.93
N PHE A 57 16.78 22.80 16.69
CA PHE A 57 16.05 21.62 17.14
C PHE A 57 16.52 20.38 16.37
N VAL A 58 16.98 19.36 17.10
CA VAL A 58 17.35 18.07 16.53
C VAL A 58 16.26 17.04 16.88
N SER A 59 15.63 16.46 15.86
CA SER A 59 14.61 15.41 16.05
C SER A 59 15.23 14.13 16.62
N ALA A 60 14.52 13.45 17.53
CA ALA A 60 14.95 12.24 18.20
C ALA A 60 14.95 10.97 17.29
N THR A 61 14.62 11.11 16.00
CA THR A 61 14.66 9.98 15.06
C THR A 61 16.10 9.71 14.62
N PRO A 62 16.64 8.50 14.89
CA PRO A 62 18.01 8.17 14.55
C PRO A 62 18.13 7.88 13.07
N ASP A 63 18.34 8.87 12.25
CA ASP A 63 18.88 8.62 10.92
C ASP A 63 19.63 9.83 10.37
N VAL A 64 20.87 9.55 10.00
CA VAL A 64 21.74 10.27 9.07
C VAL A 64 22.73 11.28 9.63
N SER A 65 23.99 10.90 9.45
CA SER A 65 25.24 11.67 9.34
C SER A 65 25.11 13.18 9.10
N VAL A 66 25.68 13.91 10.03
CA VAL A 66 25.80 15.35 10.10
C VAL A 66 26.76 15.85 9.01
N GLY A 67 26.25 16.72 8.12
CA GLY A 67 27.04 17.53 7.19
C GLY A 67 26.39 18.91 7.04
N ALA A 68 27.15 19.94 7.26
CA ALA A 68 26.70 21.33 7.18
C ALA A 68 26.08 21.63 5.78
N GLY A 69 24.81 22.01 5.73
CA GLY A 69 24.04 22.27 4.51
C GLY A 69 22.81 21.37 4.33
N ILE A 70 22.56 20.44 5.28
CA ILE A 70 21.56 19.37 5.18
C ILE A 70 20.20 19.76 5.80
N ASP A 71 20.12 20.85 6.55
CA ASP A 71 18.93 21.20 7.33
C ASP A 71 17.68 21.41 6.47
N PHE A 72 17.77 22.15 5.38
CA PHE A 72 16.62 22.35 4.48
C PHE A 72 16.13 21.06 3.83
N ALA A 73 17.04 20.15 3.50
CA ALA A 73 16.66 18.86 2.90
C ALA A 73 16.06 17.92 3.95
N ARG A 74 16.47 18.03 5.21
CA ARG A 74 15.94 17.27 6.35
C ARG A 74 14.55 17.77 6.71
N ASP A 75 14.38 19.06 6.89
CA ASP A 75 13.07 19.68 7.16
C ASP A 75 12.06 19.38 6.05
N SER A 76 12.51 19.41 4.81
CA SER A 76 11.68 19.06 3.66
C SER A 76 11.24 17.58 3.67
N ARG A 77 12.12 16.64 4.06
CA ARG A 77 11.78 15.22 4.17
C ARG A 77 10.82 14.95 5.34
N GLU A 78 11.06 15.61 6.47
CA GLU A 78 10.22 15.49 7.66
C GLU A 78 8.82 16.04 7.41
N ALA A 79 8.73 17.22 6.79
CA ALA A 79 7.46 17.80 6.34
C ALA A 79 6.74 16.89 5.33
N ALA A 80 7.47 16.28 4.38
CA ALA A 80 6.90 15.33 3.44
C ALA A 80 6.36 14.08 4.15
N PHE A 81 7.05 13.61 5.18
CA PHE A 81 6.62 12.46 5.98
C PHE A 81 5.34 12.77 6.78
N VAL A 82 5.29 13.88 7.51
CA VAL A 82 4.11 14.31 8.29
C VAL A 82 2.89 14.48 7.39
N ASN A 83 3.06 15.16 6.24
CA ASN A 83 1.99 15.32 5.26
C ASN A 83 1.56 13.97 4.67
N GLY A 84 2.52 13.09 4.38
CA GLY A 84 2.25 11.73 3.91
C GLY A 84 1.44 10.92 4.90
N GLN A 85 1.77 10.98 6.17
CA GLN A 85 1.05 10.29 7.25
C GLN A 85 -0.42 10.74 7.33
N ARG A 86 -0.69 12.05 7.26
CA ARG A 86 -2.06 12.59 7.23
C ARG A 86 -2.86 12.03 6.04
N HIS A 87 -2.27 12.03 4.86
CA HIS A 87 -2.93 11.51 3.66
C HIS A 87 -3.14 9.99 3.70
N ILE A 88 -2.20 9.23 4.30
CA ILE A 88 -2.37 7.79 4.54
C ILE A 88 -3.59 7.55 5.43
N GLN A 89 -3.71 8.27 6.54
CA GLN A 89 -4.86 8.17 7.45
C GLN A 89 -6.18 8.51 6.76
N GLN A 90 -6.22 9.62 6.02
CA GLN A 90 -7.41 10.03 5.26
C GLN A 90 -7.86 8.94 4.27
N LEU A 91 -6.93 8.46 3.45
CA LEU A 91 -7.22 7.45 2.44
C LEU A 91 -7.64 6.11 3.06
N ALA A 92 -6.96 5.70 4.14
CA ALA A 92 -7.27 4.48 4.87
C ALA A 92 -8.67 4.53 5.52
N ASN A 93 -9.04 5.67 6.10
CA ASN A 93 -10.36 5.87 6.70
C ASN A 93 -11.48 5.77 5.65
N VAL A 94 -11.31 6.40 4.48
CA VAL A 94 -12.27 6.31 3.38
C VAL A 94 -12.42 4.86 2.88
N LEU A 95 -11.33 4.12 2.79
CA LEU A 95 -11.31 2.71 2.36
C LEU A 95 -11.65 1.74 3.50
N ARG A 96 -11.88 2.23 4.72
CA ARG A 96 -12.16 1.43 5.93
C ARG A 96 -11.05 0.39 6.21
N LEU A 97 -9.81 0.80 6.07
CA LEU A 97 -8.65 -0.02 6.41
C LEU A 97 -8.37 0.08 7.91
N ALA A 98 -7.98 -1.03 8.53
CA ALA A 98 -7.63 -1.07 9.93
C ALA A 98 -6.29 -0.34 10.20
N GLU A 99 -6.05 0.02 11.46
CA GLU A 99 -4.90 0.82 11.89
C GLU A 99 -3.54 0.17 11.54
N HIS A 100 -3.42 -1.15 11.72
CA HIS A 100 -2.19 -1.87 11.36
C HIS A 100 -1.79 -1.72 9.88
N HIS A 101 -2.79 -1.58 8.96
CA HIS A 101 -2.51 -1.28 7.55
C HIS A 101 -1.93 0.12 7.38
N GLN A 102 -2.42 1.09 8.18
CA GLN A 102 -1.92 2.47 8.14
C GLN A 102 -0.47 2.53 8.61
N GLU A 103 -0.15 1.90 9.74
CA GLU A 103 1.21 1.83 10.27
C GLU A 103 2.18 1.14 9.29
N ALA A 104 1.78 -0.01 8.73
CA ALA A 104 2.59 -0.70 7.74
C ALA A 104 2.82 0.16 6.48
N ALA A 105 1.80 0.91 6.04
CA ALA A 105 1.93 1.82 4.91
C ALA A 105 2.81 3.03 5.23
N GLN A 106 2.78 3.55 6.46
CA GLN A 106 3.68 4.63 6.92
C GLN A 106 5.14 4.19 6.87
N ARG A 107 5.46 2.97 7.32
CA ARG A 107 6.81 2.40 7.23
C ARG A 107 7.28 2.30 5.77
N LEU A 108 6.42 1.81 4.87
CA LEU A 108 6.73 1.75 3.45
C LEU A 108 6.88 3.14 2.82
N PHE A 109 6.08 4.11 3.26
CA PHE A 109 6.18 5.48 2.79
C PHE A 109 7.49 6.15 3.26
N MET A 110 7.93 5.87 4.49
CA MET A 110 9.24 6.32 4.98
C MET A 110 10.38 5.82 4.08
N LEU A 111 10.37 4.52 3.72
CA LEU A 111 11.33 3.97 2.77
C LEU A 111 11.26 4.65 1.40
N ALA A 112 10.05 4.98 0.92
CA ALA A 112 9.88 5.71 -0.33
C ALA A 112 10.50 7.12 -0.28
N VAL A 113 10.41 7.81 0.87
CA VAL A 113 11.05 9.12 1.10
C VAL A 113 12.56 8.99 1.11
N GLN A 114 13.11 8.01 1.85
CA GLN A 114 14.53 7.74 1.94
C GLN A 114 15.17 7.45 0.57
N HIS A 115 14.50 6.65 -0.25
CA HIS A 115 14.93 6.36 -1.62
C HIS A 115 14.59 7.45 -2.65
N ASN A 116 14.16 8.63 -2.22
CA ASN A 116 13.77 9.74 -3.09
C ASN A 116 12.72 9.37 -4.16
N PHE A 117 11.90 8.34 -3.90
CA PHE A 117 10.92 7.83 -4.84
C PHE A 117 9.78 8.82 -5.11
N ILE A 118 9.57 9.77 -4.21
CA ILE A 118 8.51 10.79 -4.30
C ILE A 118 8.83 11.85 -5.35
N GLN A 119 10.13 12.11 -5.61
CA GLN A 119 10.53 13.15 -6.54
C GLN A 119 9.96 12.92 -7.94
N GLY A 120 9.35 13.96 -8.52
CA GLY A 120 8.72 13.91 -9.84
C GLY A 120 7.43 13.10 -9.92
N ARG A 121 6.86 12.68 -8.79
CA ARG A 121 5.59 11.94 -8.71
C ARG A 121 4.59 12.64 -7.81
N LYS A 122 3.28 12.46 -8.10
CA LYS A 122 2.23 12.93 -7.19
C LYS A 122 2.27 12.10 -5.92
N THR A 123 2.44 12.75 -4.76
CA THR A 123 2.52 12.10 -3.44
C THR A 123 1.35 11.17 -3.17
N HIS A 124 0.14 11.56 -3.55
CA HIS A 124 -1.07 10.73 -3.41
C HIS A 124 -0.96 9.39 -4.13
N ASN A 125 -0.33 9.34 -5.32
CA ASN A 125 -0.15 8.09 -6.05
C ASN A 125 0.87 7.17 -5.35
N VAL A 126 1.91 7.74 -4.73
CA VAL A 126 2.89 6.98 -3.96
C VAL A 126 2.24 6.41 -2.68
N ILE A 127 1.46 7.22 -1.98
CA ILE A 127 0.71 6.79 -0.79
C ILE A 127 -0.25 5.65 -1.13
N ALA A 128 -1.02 5.79 -2.21
CA ALA A 128 -1.91 4.73 -2.65
C ALA A 128 -1.15 3.45 -3.04
N ALA A 129 0.03 3.57 -3.65
CA ALA A 129 0.88 2.42 -3.94
C ALA A 129 1.37 1.73 -2.66
N CYS A 130 1.76 2.49 -1.62
CA CYS A 130 2.14 1.94 -0.32
C CYS A 130 0.98 1.19 0.35
N LEU A 131 -0.20 1.82 0.47
CA LEU A 131 -1.40 1.20 1.03
C LEU A 131 -1.83 -0.04 0.24
N TYR A 132 -1.84 0.03 -1.09
CA TYR A 132 -2.19 -1.11 -1.93
C TYR A 132 -1.18 -2.27 -1.77
N THR A 133 0.11 -1.97 -1.59
CA THR A 133 1.14 -2.98 -1.31
C THR A 133 0.84 -3.73 -0.01
N VAL A 134 0.47 -3.01 1.05
CA VAL A 134 0.06 -3.61 2.33
C VAL A 134 -1.20 -4.45 2.14
N CYS A 135 -2.23 -3.92 1.48
CA CYS A 135 -3.46 -4.64 1.18
C CYS A 135 -3.21 -5.94 0.41
N ARG A 136 -2.26 -5.94 -0.53
CA ARG A 136 -1.84 -7.14 -1.27
C ARG A 136 -1.15 -8.16 -0.39
N ARG A 137 -0.27 -7.71 0.51
CA ARG A 137 0.47 -8.59 1.44
C ARG A 137 -0.46 -9.24 2.46
N GLU A 138 -1.41 -8.49 2.97
CA GLU A 138 -2.38 -8.95 3.97
C GLU A 138 -3.63 -9.59 3.37
N LYS A 139 -3.67 -9.75 2.05
CA LYS A 139 -4.78 -10.40 1.32
C LYS A 139 -6.15 -9.75 1.60
N THR A 140 -6.20 -8.42 1.70
CA THR A 140 -7.47 -7.71 1.85
C THR A 140 -8.21 -7.58 0.51
N PRO A 141 -9.56 -7.51 0.50
CA PRO A 141 -10.36 -7.50 -0.72
C PRO A 141 -10.42 -6.12 -1.41
N HIS A 142 -9.30 -5.37 -1.41
CA HIS A 142 -9.23 -4.06 -2.04
C HIS A 142 -8.59 -4.14 -3.42
N LEU A 143 -9.23 -3.51 -4.40
CA LEU A 143 -8.73 -3.41 -5.77
C LEU A 143 -8.04 -2.07 -5.99
N LEU A 144 -7.07 -2.03 -6.91
CA LEU A 144 -6.39 -0.79 -7.27
C LEU A 144 -7.36 0.28 -7.80
N ILE A 145 -8.45 -0.14 -8.43
CA ILE A 145 -9.49 0.76 -8.93
C ILE A 145 -10.22 1.50 -7.80
N ASP A 146 -10.32 0.90 -6.60
CA ASP A 146 -10.95 1.55 -5.45
C ASP A 146 -10.13 2.76 -4.98
N PHE A 147 -8.80 2.63 -4.99
CA PHE A 147 -7.87 3.74 -4.71
C PHE A 147 -7.94 4.82 -5.79
N SER A 148 -8.05 4.40 -7.05
CA SER A 148 -8.21 5.32 -8.18
C SER A 148 -9.48 6.17 -8.07
N ASP A 149 -10.60 5.57 -7.66
CA ASP A 149 -11.86 6.28 -7.49
C ASP A 149 -11.81 7.31 -6.37
N VAL A 150 -11.19 6.96 -5.24
CA VAL A 150 -11.06 7.90 -4.11
C VAL A 150 -10.13 9.06 -4.45
N LEU A 151 -9.03 8.77 -5.15
CA LEU A 151 -8.03 9.78 -5.51
C LEU A 151 -8.34 10.54 -6.80
N GLN A 152 -9.40 10.14 -7.53
CA GLN A 152 -9.73 10.67 -8.87
C GLN A 152 -8.51 10.68 -9.81
N SER A 153 -7.69 9.64 -9.70
CA SER A 153 -6.46 9.46 -10.46
C SER A 153 -6.60 8.32 -11.46
N ASN A 154 -5.86 8.39 -12.58
CA ASN A 154 -5.88 7.33 -13.58
C ASN A 154 -5.27 6.03 -13.01
N VAL A 155 -6.02 4.92 -13.08
CA VAL A 155 -5.61 3.58 -12.61
C VAL A 155 -4.28 3.12 -13.22
N TYR A 156 -4.02 3.44 -14.49
CA TYR A 156 -2.79 3.04 -15.17
C TYR A 156 -1.57 3.77 -14.61
N VAL A 157 -1.70 5.06 -14.28
CA VAL A 157 -0.65 5.84 -13.62
C VAL A 157 -0.35 5.27 -12.25
N LEU A 158 -1.42 4.97 -11.48
CA LEU A 158 -1.31 4.37 -10.17
C LEU A 158 -0.65 2.98 -10.25
N GLY A 159 -1.07 2.14 -11.19
CA GLY A 159 -0.49 0.83 -11.44
C GLY A 159 1.00 0.90 -11.83
N SER A 160 1.37 1.86 -12.70
CA SER A 160 2.78 2.09 -13.06
C SER A 160 3.61 2.52 -11.85
N THR A 161 3.07 3.41 -11.01
CA THR A 161 3.72 3.85 -9.76
C THR A 161 3.92 2.66 -8.82
N PHE A 162 2.89 1.84 -8.63
CA PHE A 162 2.96 0.63 -7.82
C PHE A 162 4.03 -0.36 -8.33
N LEU A 163 4.08 -0.64 -9.63
CA LEU A 163 5.08 -1.55 -10.19
C LEU A 163 6.51 -1.02 -10.04
N LYS A 164 6.72 0.30 -10.23
CA LYS A 164 8.03 0.92 -10.00
C LYS A 164 8.42 0.86 -8.53
N PHE A 165 7.47 1.08 -7.62
CA PHE A 165 7.68 1.02 -6.18
C PHE A 165 8.06 -0.40 -5.71
N THR A 166 7.32 -1.42 -6.15
CA THR A 166 7.62 -2.82 -5.80
C THR A 166 8.98 -3.28 -6.33
N ARG A 167 9.39 -2.82 -7.52
CA ARG A 167 10.72 -3.09 -8.07
C ARG A 167 11.83 -2.40 -7.29
N LEU A 168 11.63 -1.14 -6.90
CA LEU A 168 12.61 -0.37 -6.12
C LEU A 168 12.94 -1.06 -4.79
N LEU A 169 11.92 -1.53 -4.10
CA LEU A 169 12.08 -2.20 -2.81
C LEU A 169 12.23 -3.73 -2.93
N SER A 170 12.32 -4.27 -4.14
CA SER A 170 12.42 -5.72 -4.41
C SER A 170 11.36 -6.55 -3.66
N LEU A 171 10.13 -6.03 -3.57
CA LEU A 171 9.07 -6.66 -2.80
C LEU A 171 8.48 -7.85 -3.55
N VAL A 172 8.48 -9.01 -2.91
CA VAL A 172 7.78 -10.20 -3.39
C VAL A 172 6.35 -10.16 -2.84
N LEU A 173 5.38 -10.03 -3.73
CA LEU A 173 3.96 -9.98 -3.37
C LEU A 173 3.27 -11.29 -3.72
N PRO A 174 2.31 -11.75 -2.88
CA PRO A 174 1.55 -12.96 -3.17
C PRO A 174 0.69 -12.81 -4.43
N ILE A 175 0.44 -13.92 -5.11
CA ILE A 175 -0.48 -13.97 -6.26
C ILE A 175 -1.89 -13.66 -5.77
N ILE A 176 -2.65 -12.88 -6.54
CA ILE A 176 -4.02 -12.54 -6.21
C ILE A 176 -4.93 -13.76 -6.44
N ASP A 177 -5.63 -14.19 -5.40
CA ASP A 177 -6.69 -15.18 -5.52
C ASP A 177 -8.04 -14.46 -5.77
N PRO A 178 -8.76 -14.77 -6.86
CA PRO A 178 -10.08 -14.20 -7.12
C PRO A 178 -11.11 -14.46 -6.03
N SER A 179 -11.01 -15.56 -5.29
CA SER A 179 -11.92 -15.91 -4.20
C SER A 179 -12.05 -14.81 -3.15
N LEU A 180 -10.98 -14.06 -2.94
CA LEU A 180 -10.93 -12.94 -1.97
C LEU A 180 -12.00 -11.88 -2.20
N TYR A 181 -12.39 -11.64 -3.45
CA TYR A 181 -13.32 -10.56 -3.82
C TYR A 181 -14.79 -11.02 -3.87
N ILE A 182 -15.07 -12.32 -3.84
CA ILE A 182 -16.42 -12.87 -4.04
C ILE A 182 -17.41 -12.32 -3.02
N HIS A 183 -17.08 -12.38 -1.73
CA HIS A 183 -17.99 -11.91 -0.67
C HIS A 183 -18.31 -10.43 -0.80
N ARG A 184 -17.32 -9.61 -1.10
CA ARG A 184 -17.48 -8.18 -1.31
C ARG A 184 -18.42 -7.87 -2.48
N PHE A 185 -18.28 -8.56 -3.60
CA PHE A 185 -19.13 -8.37 -4.77
C PHE A 185 -20.54 -8.93 -4.55
N ALA A 186 -20.64 -10.09 -3.88
CA ALA A 186 -21.94 -10.69 -3.56
C ALA A 186 -22.79 -9.80 -2.66
N SER A 187 -22.19 -9.18 -1.65
CA SER A 187 -22.87 -8.23 -0.76
C SER A 187 -23.45 -7.02 -1.52
N ARG A 188 -22.79 -6.59 -2.60
CA ARG A 188 -23.26 -5.48 -3.44
C ARG A 188 -24.33 -5.89 -4.45
N LEU A 189 -24.57 -7.18 -4.65
CA LEU A 189 -25.61 -7.69 -5.53
C LEU A 189 -27.01 -7.71 -4.90
N GLU A 190 -27.13 -7.36 -3.61
CA GLU A 190 -28.40 -7.28 -2.89
C GLU A 190 -29.23 -8.56 -3.05
N LEU A 191 -28.65 -9.71 -2.72
CA LEU A 191 -29.27 -11.03 -2.85
C LEU A 191 -30.09 -11.44 -1.59
N GLY A 192 -30.24 -10.54 -0.62
CA GLY A 192 -30.96 -10.80 0.64
C GLY A 192 -30.31 -11.96 1.42
N ASP A 193 -31.15 -12.80 2.03
CA ASP A 193 -30.74 -13.89 2.91
C ASP A 193 -29.89 -14.97 2.22
N LYS A 194 -30.02 -15.10 0.91
CA LYS A 194 -29.28 -16.08 0.11
C LYS A 194 -27.89 -15.62 -0.33
N THR A 195 -27.45 -14.44 0.08
CA THR A 195 -26.12 -13.89 -0.27
C THR A 195 -25.00 -14.85 0.09
N HIS A 196 -25.06 -15.50 1.27
CA HIS A 196 -24.07 -16.46 1.71
C HIS A 196 -24.04 -17.71 0.83
N LEU A 197 -25.22 -18.26 0.48
CA LEU A 197 -25.31 -19.46 -0.39
C LEU A 197 -24.74 -19.19 -1.79
N VAL A 198 -25.11 -18.04 -2.38
CA VAL A 198 -24.57 -17.64 -3.68
C VAL A 198 -23.05 -17.41 -3.60
N SER A 199 -22.55 -16.81 -2.53
CA SER A 199 -21.11 -16.62 -2.32
C SER A 199 -20.36 -17.96 -2.26
N MET A 200 -20.87 -18.91 -1.50
CA MET A 200 -20.27 -20.24 -1.38
C MET A 200 -20.26 -21.00 -2.71
N SER A 201 -21.36 -20.95 -3.46
CA SER A 201 -21.41 -21.53 -4.80
C SER A 201 -20.46 -20.84 -5.77
N ALA A 202 -20.35 -19.51 -5.70
CA ALA A 202 -19.39 -18.75 -6.51
C ALA A 202 -17.93 -19.10 -6.16
N LEU A 203 -17.61 -19.31 -4.87
CA LEU A 203 -16.28 -19.75 -4.44
C LEU A 203 -15.92 -21.10 -5.02
N ARG A 204 -16.84 -22.09 -4.99
CA ARG A 204 -16.65 -23.41 -5.60
C ARG A 204 -16.40 -23.29 -7.11
N LEU A 205 -17.17 -22.43 -7.79
CA LEU A 205 -16.97 -22.17 -9.21
C LEU A 205 -15.63 -21.54 -9.52
N VAL A 206 -15.16 -20.57 -8.70
CA VAL A 206 -13.83 -19.97 -8.88
C VAL A 206 -12.72 -20.98 -8.68
N GLN A 207 -12.80 -21.84 -7.67
CA GLN A 207 -11.85 -22.93 -7.46
C GLN A 207 -11.81 -23.86 -8.66
N ARG A 208 -12.97 -24.17 -9.21
CA ARG A 208 -13.06 -24.99 -10.41
C ARG A 208 -12.49 -24.29 -11.64
N MET A 209 -12.84 -23.03 -11.88
CA MET A 209 -12.26 -22.23 -12.98
C MET A 209 -10.73 -22.14 -12.90
N LYS A 210 -10.17 -22.21 -11.68
CA LYS A 210 -8.72 -22.29 -11.49
C LYS A 210 -8.14 -23.62 -11.98
N ARG A 211 -8.81 -24.72 -11.70
CA ARG A 211 -8.41 -26.07 -12.18
C ARG A 211 -8.55 -26.20 -13.69
N ASP A 212 -9.53 -25.53 -14.28
CA ASP A 212 -9.80 -25.52 -15.72
C ASP A 212 -8.99 -24.45 -16.48
N TRP A 213 -7.92 -23.91 -15.88
CA TRP A 213 -7.00 -22.93 -16.47
C TRP A 213 -7.60 -21.59 -16.87
N ILE A 214 -8.90 -21.35 -16.64
CA ILE A 214 -9.59 -20.09 -17.01
C ILE A 214 -9.00 -18.89 -16.27
N GLN A 215 -8.40 -19.11 -15.11
CA GLN A 215 -7.81 -18.03 -14.29
C GLN A 215 -6.50 -17.49 -14.86
N THR A 216 -5.74 -18.31 -15.59
CA THR A 216 -4.38 -17.96 -16.02
C THR A 216 -4.37 -16.78 -17.00
N GLY A 217 -3.58 -15.75 -16.70
CA GLY A 217 -3.47 -14.53 -17.52
C GLY A 217 -4.72 -13.63 -17.52
N ARG A 218 -5.68 -13.86 -16.62
CA ARG A 218 -6.95 -13.14 -16.56
C ARG A 218 -7.04 -12.25 -15.31
N ARG A 219 -7.79 -11.14 -15.44
CA ARG A 219 -8.04 -10.24 -14.29
C ARG A 219 -8.99 -10.93 -13.30
N PRO A 220 -8.67 -10.92 -11.99
CA PRO A 220 -9.48 -11.59 -10.96
C PRO A 220 -10.95 -11.15 -10.97
N SER A 221 -11.19 -9.86 -11.17
CA SER A 221 -12.55 -9.31 -11.21
C SER A 221 -13.42 -9.92 -12.32
N GLY A 222 -12.84 -10.24 -13.49
CA GLY A 222 -13.56 -10.87 -14.59
C GLY A 222 -14.05 -12.28 -14.25
N ILE A 223 -13.22 -13.06 -13.56
CA ILE A 223 -13.53 -14.42 -13.11
C ILE A 223 -14.60 -14.37 -12.02
N CYS A 224 -14.44 -13.48 -11.04
CA CYS A 224 -15.43 -13.26 -9.98
C CYS A 224 -16.81 -12.89 -10.56
N GLY A 225 -16.85 -11.99 -11.57
CA GLY A 225 -18.08 -11.60 -12.22
C GLY A 225 -18.79 -12.76 -12.91
N ALA A 226 -18.06 -13.59 -13.65
CA ALA A 226 -18.63 -14.77 -14.29
C ALA A 226 -19.14 -15.79 -13.27
N ALA A 227 -18.34 -16.12 -12.26
CA ALA A 227 -18.73 -17.05 -11.20
C ALA A 227 -19.96 -16.59 -10.42
N LEU A 228 -20.02 -15.30 -10.06
CA LEU A 228 -21.18 -14.72 -9.36
C LEU A 228 -22.44 -14.70 -10.20
N LEU A 229 -22.34 -14.40 -11.49
CA LEU A 229 -23.51 -14.44 -12.39
C LEU A 229 -24.06 -15.85 -12.53
N ILE A 230 -23.19 -16.85 -12.69
CA ILE A 230 -23.59 -18.26 -12.77
C ILE A 230 -24.21 -18.69 -11.44
N ALA A 231 -23.55 -18.42 -10.30
CA ALA A 231 -24.05 -18.79 -8.98
C ALA A 231 -25.41 -18.14 -8.67
N ALA A 232 -25.58 -16.86 -8.98
CA ALA A 232 -26.86 -16.18 -8.82
C ALA A 232 -27.99 -16.84 -9.61
N ARG A 233 -27.73 -17.24 -10.85
CA ARG A 233 -28.70 -17.94 -11.69
C ARG A 233 -29.02 -19.35 -11.19
N VAL A 234 -28.06 -20.08 -10.68
CA VAL A 234 -28.23 -21.40 -10.05
C VAL A 234 -29.22 -21.31 -8.89
N HIS A 235 -29.09 -20.28 -8.05
CA HIS A 235 -29.99 -20.04 -6.91
C HIS A 235 -31.30 -19.30 -7.27
N GLY A 236 -31.63 -19.17 -8.57
CA GLY A 236 -32.90 -18.60 -9.05
C GLY A 236 -32.94 -17.09 -9.17
N PHE A 237 -31.84 -16.38 -8.95
CA PHE A 237 -31.81 -14.92 -9.12
C PHE A 237 -31.57 -14.53 -10.59
N ARG A 238 -32.49 -13.76 -11.14
CA ARG A 238 -32.41 -13.22 -12.50
C ARG A 238 -31.63 -11.92 -12.56
N ARG A 239 -30.35 -11.97 -12.17
CA ARG A 239 -29.47 -10.81 -12.30
C ARG A 239 -28.97 -10.64 -13.73
N THR A 240 -28.95 -9.40 -14.20
CA THR A 240 -28.50 -9.06 -15.55
C THR A 240 -26.96 -8.97 -15.61
N GLN A 241 -26.40 -9.17 -16.80
CA GLN A 241 -24.96 -9.00 -17.01
C GLN A 241 -24.52 -7.55 -16.69
N ARG A 242 -25.37 -6.56 -17.02
CA ARG A 242 -25.08 -5.14 -16.77
C ARG A 242 -24.96 -4.80 -15.28
N GLU A 243 -25.78 -5.38 -14.42
CA GLU A 243 -25.70 -5.20 -12.96
C GLU A 243 -24.37 -5.74 -12.43
N VAL A 244 -24.00 -6.96 -12.82
CA VAL A 244 -22.72 -7.57 -12.40
C VAL A 244 -21.55 -6.77 -12.92
N VAL A 245 -21.57 -6.33 -14.18
CA VAL A 245 -20.52 -5.48 -14.80
C VAL A 245 -20.30 -4.20 -13.99
N ARG A 246 -21.38 -3.54 -13.57
CA ARG A 246 -21.33 -2.30 -12.78
C ARG A 246 -20.68 -2.53 -11.41
N ILE A 247 -21.04 -3.64 -10.72
CA ILE A 247 -20.53 -3.96 -9.38
C ILE A 247 -19.06 -4.38 -9.42
N VAL A 248 -18.72 -5.24 -10.39
CA VAL A 248 -17.36 -5.81 -10.51
C VAL A 248 -16.41 -4.87 -11.25
N ARG A 249 -16.96 -3.84 -11.93
CA ARG A 249 -16.23 -2.82 -12.68
C ARG A 249 -15.36 -3.38 -13.80
N ILE A 250 -15.98 -4.16 -14.66
CA ILE A 250 -15.37 -4.74 -15.86
C ILE A 250 -16.15 -4.31 -17.11
N CYS A 251 -15.59 -4.55 -18.28
CA CYS A 251 -16.29 -4.37 -19.54
C CYS A 251 -17.24 -5.58 -19.79
N ASP A 252 -18.41 -5.32 -20.38
CA ASP A 252 -19.39 -6.34 -20.76
C ASP A 252 -18.78 -7.41 -21.67
N VAL A 253 -17.96 -7.01 -22.63
CA VAL A 253 -17.22 -7.92 -23.51
C VAL A 253 -16.33 -8.90 -22.73
N THR A 254 -15.68 -8.42 -21.66
CA THR A 254 -14.85 -9.26 -20.80
C THR A 254 -15.68 -10.30 -20.08
N LEU A 255 -16.83 -9.92 -19.52
CA LEU A 255 -17.73 -10.86 -18.86
C LEU A 255 -18.23 -11.94 -19.82
N ARG A 256 -18.67 -11.54 -21.03
CA ARG A 256 -19.11 -12.49 -22.07
C ARG A 256 -18.02 -13.47 -22.46
N LYS A 257 -16.78 -13.00 -22.64
CA LYS A 257 -15.64 -13.90 -22.95
C LYS A 257 -15.41 -14.91 -21.83
N ARG A 258 -15.48 -14.50 -20.56
CA ARG A 258 -15.34 -15.44 -19.42
C ARG A 258 -16.46 -16.46 -19.36
N LEU A 259 -17.69 -16.04 -19.65
CA LEU A 259 -18.82 -16.95 -19.72
C LEU A 259 -18.68 -17.95 -20.89
N ALA A 260 -18.26 -17.48 -22.07
CA ALA A 260 -18.01 -18.34 -23.23
C ALA A 260 -16.89 -19.37 -22.96
N GLU A 261 -15.80 -18.95 -22.32
CA GLU A 261 -14.74 -19.89 -21.90
C GLU A 261 -15.27 -20.94 -20.92
N PHE A 262 -16.13 -20.54 -19.97
CA PHE A 262 -16.75 -21.50 -19.05
C PHE A 262 -17.67 -22.49 -19.74
N THR A 263 -18.45 -22.06 -20.75
CA THR A 263 -19.33 -22.98 -21.52
C THR A 263 -18.56 -24.03 -22.31
N GLN A 264 -17.29 -23.79 -22.63
CA GLN A 264 -16.43 -24.77 -23.31
C GLN A 264 -15.88 -25.85 -22.37
N THR A 265 -16.00 -25.62 -21.03
CA THR A 265 -15.58 -26.63 -20.06
C THR A 265 -16.62 -27.73 -19.89
N PRO A 266 -16.23 -28.94 -19.41
CA PRO A 266 -17.18 -30.01 -19.12
C PRO A 266 -18.33 -29.61 -18.19
N LEU A 267 -18.08 -28.65 -17.29
CA LEU A 267 -19.09 -28.10 -16.38
C LEU A 267 -20.08 -27.16 -17.05
N GLY A 268 -19.72 -26.57 -18.19
CA GLY A 268 -20.62 -25.69 -18.95
C GLY A 268 -21.84 -26.42 -19.54
N ALA A 269 -21.75 -27.73 -19.68
CA ALA A 269 -22.83 -28.58 -20.17
C ALA A 269 -23.85 -28.98 -19.07
N LEU A 270 -23.53 -28.73 -17.78
CA LEU A 270 -24.38 -29.12 -16.66
C LEU A 270 -25.57 -28.15 -16.47
N THR A 271 -26.69 -28.71 -16.04
CA THR A 271 -27.86 -27.93 -15.65
C THR A 271 -27.62 -27.23 -14.27
N ALA A 272 -28.37 -26.17 -13.99
CA ALA A 272 -28.28 -25.42 -12.72
C ALA A 272 -28.47 -26.35 -11.48
N ARG A 273 -29.42 -27.32 -11.57
CA ARG A 273 -29.66 -28.28 -10.48
C ARG A 273 -28.47 -29.22 -10.28
N GLN A 274 -27.86 -29.67 -11.36
CA GLN A 274 -26.67 -30.52 -11.29
C GLN A 274 -25.46 -29.77 -10.73
N LEU A 275 -25.27 -28.51 -11.09
CA LEU A 275 -24.20 -27.66 -10.52
C LEU A 275 -24.33 -27.48 -9.01
N GLU A 276 -25.55 -27.49 -8.45
CA GLU A 276 -25.80 -27.36 -7.03
C GLU A 276 -25.55 -28.68 -6.27
N SER A 277 -26.02 -29.81 -6.85
CA SER A 277 -26.01 -31.13 -6.19
C SER A 277 -24.70 -31.91 -6.35
N LEU A 278 -23.95 -31.69 -7.42
CA LEU A 278 -22.77 -32.46 -7.72
C LEU A 278 -21.50 -31.90 -7.04
N ASN A 279 -20.61 -32.83 -6.71
CA ASN A 279 -19.28 -32.43 -6.27
C ASN A 279 -18.44 -32.03 -7.51
N LEU A 280 -18.24 -30.70 -7.64
CA LEU A 280 -17.49 -30.11 -8.75
C LEU A 280 -16.02 -30.56 -8.79
N GLU A 281 -15.50 -31.09 -7.69
CA GLU A 281 -14.11 -31.54 -7.60
C GLU A 281 -13.90 -32.94 -8.24
N ALA A 282 -14.96 -33.72 -8.38
CA ALA A 282 -14.90 -35.08 -8.94
C ALA A 282 -14.69 -35.09 -10.46
N PHE A 283 -14.98 -33.98 -11.15
CA PHE A 283 -14.79 -33.91 -12.60
C PHE A 283 -13.32 -33.76 -12.98
N ALA A 284 -12.90 -34.40 -14.07
CA ALA A 284 -11.58 -34.22 -14.64
C ALA A 284 -11.33 -32.72 -14.97
N PRO A 285 -10.11 -32.18 -14.76
CA PRO A 285 -9.78 -30.85 -15.20
C PRO A 285 -9.84 -30.74 -16.74
N ALA A 286 -10.18 -29.56 -17.23
CA ALA A 286 -10.06 -29.25 -18.65
C ALA A 286 -8.59 -29.16 -19.06
N ASP A 287 -8.31 -29.49 -20.31
CA ASP A 287 -6.97 -29.34 -20.85
C ASP A 287 -6.50 -27.90 -20.83
N PRO A 288 -5.18 -27.66 -20.62
CA PRO A 288 -4.64 -26.33 -20.69
C PRO A 288 -4.89 -25.67 -22.06
N PRO A 289 -5.03 -24.33 -22.15
CA PRO A 289 -5.24 -23.69 -23.44
C PRO A 289 -4.08 -23.97 -24.40
N SER A 290 -4.39 -24.04 -25.68
CA SER A 290 -3.46 -24.43 -26.75
C SER A 290 -2.13 -23.66 -26.81
N SER A 291 -2.07 -22.49 -26.20
CA SER A 291 -0.81 -21.71 -26.03
C SER A 291 0.22 -22.39 -25.13
N THR A 292 -0.18 -23.41 -24.37
CA THR A 292 0.71 -24.21 -23.49
C THR A 292 0.92 -25.61 -24.02
N ALA A 293 0.32 -25.93 -25.16
CA ALA A 293 0.37 -27.28 -25.80
C ALA A 293 1.53 -27.42 -26.83
N ASN A 294 2.50 -26.47 -26.83
CA ASN A 294 3.71 -26.54 -27.63
C ASN A 294 4.91 -26.92 -26.75
#